data_a8cba064713d27aeb3240996c3bf91d0
#
_entry.id   a8cba064713d27aeb3240996c3bf91d0
#
_cell.length_a   1.000
_cell.length_b   1.000
_cell.length_c   1.000
_cell.angle_alpha   90.00
_cell.angle_beta   90.00
_cell.angle_gamma   90.00
#
_symmetry.space_group_name_H-M   'P 1'
#
loop_
_entity.id
_entity.type
_entity.pdbx_description
1 polymer ?
#
loop_
_entity_poly.entity_id
_entity_poly.type
_entity_poly.pdbx_seq_one_letter_code
_entity_poly.pdbx_strand_id
1 'polypeptide(L)'
;MNGHKIMVIDDEKIVGDMAKLSLEQDGYTVETFLNAEPALKRLQEEKFDIVVTDYKMKGIDGMEVLKTVKDHYPSTQVIMITAFANLDAAIEALRRDVHDFFPKPVKIKELKASIKRALEKQV
;
A
#
# COMPACT_ATOMS: atom_id res chain seq x y z
N MET A 1 12.22 2.26 17.61
CA MET A 1 12.40 2.51 16.19
C MET A 1 12.28 1.22 15.42
N ASN A 2 11.46 1.19 14.39
CA ASN A 2 11.18 -0.09 13.74
C ASN A 2 11.95 -0.33 12.44
N GLY A 3 12.48 0.70 11.79
CA GLY A 3 13.27 0.54 10.57
C GLY A 3 12.53 -0.01 9.35
N HIS A 4 11.21 -0.17 9.44
CA HIS A 4 10.44 -0.70 8.33
C HIS A 4 10.13 0.40 7.31
N LYS A 5 10.09 0.01 6.04
CA LYS A 5 9.84 0.94 4.94
C LYS A 5 8.48 0.70 4.34
N ILE A 6 7.74 1.78 4.18
CA ILE A 6 6.37 1.77 3.65
C ILE A 6 6.31 2.65 2.42
N MET A 7 5.72 2.13 1.35
CA MET A 7 5.44 2.88 0.14
C MET A 7 3.96 3.19 0.08
N VAL A 8 3.60 4.44 -0.22
CA VAL A 8 2.20 4.85 -0.38
C VAL A 8 2.03 5.37 -1.80
N ILE A 9 1.08 4.77 -2.53
CA ILE A 9 0.78 5.13 -3.91
C ILE A 9 -0.66 5.62 -3.97
N ASP A 10 -0.85 6.92 -4.23
CA ASP A 10 -2.18 7.52 -4.31
C ASP A 10 -2.09 8.78 -5.16
N ASP A 11 -2.96 8.91 -6.16
CA ASP A 11 -2.94 10.09 -7.02
C ASP A 11 -3.48 11.35 -6.34
N GLU A 12 -4.08 11.21 -5.16
CA GLU A 12 -4.45 12.35 -4.32
C GLU A 12 -3.28 12.66 -3.37
N LYS A 13 -2.57 13.74 -3.66
CA LYS A 13 -1.37 14.11 -2.90
C LYS A 13 -1.61 14.21 -1.39
N ILE A 14 -2.79 14.72 -1.00
CA ILE A 14 -3.12 14.89 0.41
C ILE A 14 -3.16 13.56 1.16
N VAL A 15 -3.60 12.48 0.50
CA VAL A 15 -3.65 11.16 1.12
C VAL A 15 -2.23 10.68 1.45
N GLY A 16 -1.32 10.79 0.48
CA GLY A 16 0.08 10.41 0.71
C GLY A 16 0.74 11.25 1.78
N ASP A 17 0.52 12.57 1.75
CA ASP A 17 1.12 13.49 2.72
C ASP A 17 0.67 13.17 4.15
N MET A 18 -0.61 12.93 4.34
CA MET A 18 -1.15 12.62 5.65
C MET A 18 -0.70 11.26 6.16
N ALA A 19 -0.67 10.26 5.28
CA ALA A 19 -0.18 8.94 5.64
C ALA A 19 1.29 9.01 6.06
N LYS A 20 2.11 9.72 5.28
CA LYS A 20 3.52 9.87 5.59
C LYS A 20 3.73 10.53 6.94
N LEU A 21 3.05 11.64 7.19
CA LEU A 21 3.17 12.35 8.46
C LEU A 21 2.83 11.44 9.65
N SER A 22 1.70 10.74 9.55
CA SER A 22 1.22 9.90 10.65
C SER A 22 2.10 8.68 10.87
N LEU A 23 2.54 8.04 9.80
CA LEU A 23 3.33 6.81 9.91
C LEU A 23 4.77 7.11 10.33
N GLU A 24 5.33 8.22 9.90
CA GLU A 24 6.68 8.60 10.33
C GLU A 24 6.75 8.91 11.82
N GLN A 25 5.63 9.36 12.41
CA GLN A 25 5.57 9.54 13.86
C GLN A 25 5.75 8.23 14.62
N ASP A 26 5.41 7.11 14.00
CA ASP A 26 5.56 5.79 14.60
C ASP A 26 6.90 5.14 14.26
N GLY A 27 7.79 5.87 13.61
CA GLY A 27 9.14 5.39 13.31
C GLY A 27 9.29 4.70 11.97
N TYR A 28 8.25 4.66 11.15
CA TYR A 28 8.36 4.10 9.80
C TYR A 28 9.08 5.07 8.86
N THR A 29 9.79 4.52 7.88
CA THR A 29 10.30 5.29 6.75
C THR A 29 9.26 5.20 5.64
N VAL A 30 8.79 6.35 5.15
CA VAL A 30 7.68 6.38 4.18
C VAL A 30 8.09 7.13 2.92
N GLU A 31 7.84 6.52 1.77
CA GLU A 31 7.97 7.17 0.47
C GLU A 31 6.60 7.20 -0.21
N THR A 32 6.26 8.33 -0.80
CA THR A 32 4.96 8.52 -1.44
C THR A 32 5.10 8.73 -2.93
N PHE A 33 4.14 8.22 -3.68
CA PHE A 33 4.13 8.31 -5.14
C PHE A 33 2.72 8.66 -5.61
N LEU A 34 2.63 9.51 -6.62
CA LEU A 34 1.35 9.90 -7.22
C LEU A 34 0.91 8.96 -8.35
N ASN A 35 1.82 8.13 -8.83
CA ASN A 35 1.58 7.21 -9.93
C ASN A 35 2.24 5.88 -9.66
N ALA A 36 1.67 4.82 -10.25
CA ALA A 36 2.20 3.48 -10.06
C ALA A 36 3.55 3.27 -10.77
N GLU A 37 3.74 3.87 -11.95
CA GLU A 37 4.97 3.62 -12.72
C GLU A 37 6.25 3.97 -11.96
N PRO A 38 6.41 5.20 -11.42
CA PRO A 38 7.63 5.48 -10.66
C PRO A 38 7.70 4.65 -9.37
N ALA A 39 6.56 4.30 -8.79
CA ALA A 39 6.53 3.45 -7.60
C ALA A 39 7.07 2.04 -7.90
N LEU A 40 6.63 1.43 -8.99
CA LEU A 40 7.10 0.11 -9.40
C LEU A 40 8.58 0.13 -9.74
N LYS A 41 9.05 1.21 -10.36
CA LYS A 41 10.46 1.39 -10.63
C LYS A 41 11.28 1.45 -9.33
N ARG A 42 10.76 2.18 -8.34
CA ARG A 42 11.41 2.30 -7.04
C ARG A 42 11.52 0.94 -6.34
N LEU A 43 10.53 0.08 -6.49
CA LEU A 43 10.55 -1.25 -5.92
C LEU A 43 11.67 -2.13 -6.48
N GLN A 44 12.13 -1.84 -7.70
CA GLN A 44 13.28 -2.54 -8.28
C GLN A 44 14.60 -2.10 -7.63
N GLU A 45 14.63 -0.91 -7.04
CA GLU A 45 15.83 -0.32 -6.48
C GLU A 45 16.00 -0.59 -5.00
N GLU A 46 14.89 -0.76 -4.28
CA GLU A 46 14.90 -0.86 -2.84
C GLU A 46 13.78 -1.75 -2.34
N LYS A 47 14.04 -2.49 -1.27
CA LYS A 47 13.03 -3.33 -0.65
C LYS A 47 12.10 -2.48 0.22
N PHE A 48 10.80 -2.71 0.08
CA PHE A 48 9.78 -2.13 0.95
C PHE A 48 9.05 -3.26 1.67
N ASP A 49 8.70 -3.02 2.92
CA ASP A 49 7.98 -4.02 3.71
C ASP A 49 6.49 -4.01 3.40
N ILE A 50 5.95 -2.81 3.16
CA ILE A 50 4.52 -2.61 2.93
C ILE A 50 4.35 -1.68 1.74
N VAL A 51 3.38 -1.99 0.88
CA VAL A 51 2.89 -1.08 -0.16
C VAL A 51 1.42 -0.81 0.13
N VAL A 52 1.09 0.47 0.35
CA VAL A 52 -0.30 0.93 0.47
C VAL A 52 -0.64 1.60 -0.86
N THR A 53 -1.62 1.08 -1.58
CA THR A 53 -1.95 1.61 -2.90
C THR A 53 -3.44 1.88 -3.05
N ASP A 54 -3.76 2.98 -3.76
CA ASP A 54 -5.11 3.22 -4.24
C ASP A 54 -5.44 2.18 -5.33
N TYR A 55 -6.71 1.81 -5.43
CA TYR A 55 -7.16 0.88 -6.46
C TYR A 55 -7.28 1.58 -7.83
N LYS A 56 -7.97 2.72 -7.86
CA LYS A 56 -8.19 3.46 -9.12
C LYS A 56 -7.21 4.60 -9.25
N MET A 57 -6.36 4.51 -10.26
CA MET A 57 -5.40 5.55 -10.61
C MET A 57 -5.32 5.66 -12.12
N LYS A 58 -4.82 6.77 -12.64
CA LYS A 58 -4.53 6.91 -14.06
C LYS A 58 -3.39 5.97 -14.44
N GLY A 59 -3.55 5.26 -15.57
CA GLY A 59 -2.54 4.33 -16.05
C GLY A 59 -2.62 3.00 -15.32
N ILE A 60 -1.53 2.60 -14.70
CA ILE A 60 -1.47 1.33 -13.96
C ILE A 60 -2.27 1.47 -12.67
N ASP A 61 -3.27 0.61 -12.48
CA ASP A 61 -4.12 0.66 -11.29
C ASP A 61 -3.55 -0.18 -10.14
N GLY A 62 -4.22 -0.08 -8.98
CA GLY A 62 -3.77 -0.78 -7.78
C GLY A 62 -3.77 -2.30 -7.90
N MET A 63 -4.64 -2.87 -8.72
CA MET A 63 -4.66 -4.32 -8.93
C MET A 63 -3.41 -4.77 -9.67
N GLU A 64 -2.94 -3.98 -10.64
CA GLU A 64 -1.68 -4.24 -11.33
C GLU A 64 -0.49 -4.14 -10.37
N VAL A 65 -0.52 -3.15 -9.47
CA VAL A 65 0.50 -3.02 -8.43
C VAL A 65 0.52 -4.26 -7.55
N LEU A 66 -0.64 -4.70 -7.09
CA LEU A 66 -0.75 -5.90 -6.26
C LEU A 66 -0.17 -7.13 -6.97
N LYS A 67 -0.54 -7.33 -8.21
CA LYS A 67 -0.05 -8.46 -9.01
C LYS A 67 1.47 -8.41 -9.15
N THR A 68 2.01 -7.24 -9.51
CA THR A 68 3.46 -7.08 -9.71
C THR A 68 4.22 -7.35 -8.41
N VAL A 69 3.72 -6.83 -7.29
CA VAL A 69 4.37 -7.03 -6.00
C VAL A 69 4.34 -8.50 -5.62
N LYS A 70 3.21 -9.17 -5.78
CA LYS A 70 3.11 -10.59 -5.40
C LYS A 70 3.97 -11.48 -6.28
N ASP A 71 4.10 -11.15 -7.58
CA ASP A 71 4.91 -11.94 -8.50
C ASP A 71 6.41 -11.76 -8.27
N HIS A 72 6.84 -10.55 -7.94
CA HIS A 72 8.27 -10.20 -7.88
C HIS A 72 8.81 -9.95 -6.49
N TYR A 73 7.95 -9.57 -5.53
CA TYR A 73 8.37 -9.22 -4.17
C TYR A 73 7.43 -9.87 -3.16
N PRO A 74 7.39 -11.21 -3.10
CA PRO A 74 6.35 -11.90 -2.33
C PRO A 74 6.39 -11.65 -0.83
N SER A 75 7.51 -11.18 -0.29
CA SER A 75 7.57 -10.83 1.13
C SER A 75 7.01 -9.45 1.45
N THR A 76 6.78 -8.61 0.42
CA THR A 76 6.17 -7.29 0.61
C THR A 76 4.66 -7.44 0.69
N GLN A 77 4.07 -6.93 1.76
CA GLN A 77 2.62 -6.97 1.94
C GLN A 77 1.96 -5.79 1.26
N VAL A 78 0.77 -5.99 0.72
CA VAL A 78 0.02 -4.94 0.03
C VAL A 78 -1.27 -4.66 0.76
N ILE A 79 -1.55 -3.39 1.02
CA ILE A 79 -2.81 -2.90 1.55
C ILE A 79 -3.41 -2.00 0.48
N MET A 80 -4.66 -2.25 0.13
CA MET A 80 -5.35 -1.47 -0.89
C MET A 80 -6.39 -0.56 -0.26
N ILE A 81 -6.43 0.70 -0.70
CA ILE A 81 -7.42 1.68 -0.26
C ILE A 81 -8.12 2.24 -1.49
N THR A 82 -9.41 2.55 -1.40
CA THR A 82 -10.12 3.05 -2.58
C THR A 82 -11.44 3.73 -2.23
N ALA A 83 -11.77 4.77 -3.00
CA ALA A 83 -13.12 5.34 -3.01
C ALA A 83 -14.11 4.45 -3.77
N PHE A 84 -13.60 3.48 -4.53
CA PHE A 84 -14.41 2.54 -5.32
C PHE A 84 -14.49 1.18 -4.64
N ALA A 85 -14.90 1.17 -3.38
CA ALA A 85 -15.05 -0.07 -2.63
C ALA A 85 -16.28 -0.82 -3.13
N ASN A 86 -16.08 -1.76 -4.05
CA ASN A 86 -17.12 -2.65 -4.50
C ASN A 86 -16.72 -4.10 -4.24
N LEU A 87 -17.72 -4.96 -4.18
CA LEU A 87 -17.53 -6.34 -3.80
C LEU A 87 -16.63 -7.10 -4.78
N ASP A 88 -16.80 -6.87 -6.07
CA ASP A 88 -16.00 -7.58 -7.09
C ASP A 88 -14.52 -7.25 -6.98
N ALA A 89 -14.19 -5.97 -6.80
CA ALA A 89 -12.80 -5.55 -6.63
C ALA A 89 -12.19 -6.13 -5.37
N ALA A 90 -12.94 -6.14 -4.27
CA ALA A 90 -12.47 -6.70 -3.01
C ALA A 90 -12.21 -8.20 -3.14
N ILE A 91 -13.10 -8.93 -3.79
CA ILE A 91 -12.94 -10.36 -4.00
C ILE A 91 -11.71 -10.65 -4.85
N GLU A 92 -11.51 -9.90 -5.92
CA GLU A 92 -10.33 -10.09 -6.77
C GLU A 92 -9.04 -9.80 -5.99
N ALA A 93 -9.02 -8.74 -5.19
CA ALA A 93 -7.86 -8.42 -4.37
C ALA A 93 -7.54 -9.54 -3.39
N LEU A 94 -8.56 -10.12 -2.75
CA LEU A 94 -8.37 -11.24 -1.85
C LEU A 94 -7.81 -12.47 -2.56
N ARG A 95 -8.26 -12.75 -3.76
CA ARG A 95 -7.74 -13.87 -4.56
C ARG A 95 -6.28 -13.68 -4.95
N ARG A 96 -5.79 -12.44 -4.95
CA ARG A 96 -4.40 -12.13 -5.26
C ARG A 96 -3.58 -11.84 -4.01
N ASP A 97 -4.05 -12.31 -2.85
CA ASP A 97 -3.33 -12.24 -1.57
C ASP A 97 -3.06 -10.81 -1.08
N VAL A 98 -3.99 -9.88 -1.30
CA VAL A 98 -3.92 -8.59 -0.65
C VAL A 98 -3.99 -8.79 0.87
N HIS A 99 -3.18 -8.05 1.61
CA HIS A 99 -3.21 -8.16 3.07
C HIS A 99 -4.51 -7.57 3.63
N ASP A 100 -4.90 -6.40 3.12
CA ASP A 100 -6.11 -5.72 3.59
C ASP A 100 -6.66 -4.82 2.49
N PHE A 101 -7.95 -4.50 2.59
CA PHE A 101 -8.66 -3.69 1.60
C PHE A 101 -9.58 -2.74 2.35
N PHE A 102 -9.35 -1.43 2.25
CA PHE A 102 -10.11 -0.42 2.98
C PHE A 102 -10.84 0.54 2.04
N PRO A 103 -12.09 0.92 2.36
CA PRO A 103 -12.73 2.03 1.66
C PRO A 103 -12.14 3.35 2.13
N LYS A 104 -12.13 4.37 1.26
CA LYS A 104 -11.78 5.74 1.64
C LYS A 104 -12.98 6.45 2.25
N PRO A 105 -12.76 7.32 3.20
CA PRO A 105 -11.48 7.64 3.86
C PRO A 105 -11.10 6.56 4.88
N VAL A 106 -9.87 6.09 4.78
CA VAL A 106 -9.39 5.10 5.74
C VAL A 106 -8.99 5.83 7.03
N LYS A 107 -9.40 5.27 8.15
CA LYS A 107 -9.01 5.82 9.45
C LYS A 107 -7.56 5.44 9.72
N ILE A 108 -6.75 6.44 10.09
CA ILE A 108 -5.31 6.21 10.29
C ILE A 108 -5.04 5.12 11.34
N LYS A 109 -5.88 5.06 12.35
CA LYS A 109 -5.78 4.06 13.41
C LYS A 109 -5.94 2.64 12.84
N GLU A 110 -6.90 2.47 11.94
CA GLU A 110 -7.14 1.17 11.30
C GLU A 110 -6.02 0.81 10.35
N LEU A 111 -5.51 1.79 9.60
CA LEU A 111 -4.38 1.58 8.71
C LEU A 111 -3.14 1.15 9.50
N LYS A 112 -2.85 1.83 10.59
CA LYS A 112 -1.70 1.48 11.44
C LYS A 112 -1.82 0.07 12.01
N ALA A 113 -3.01 -0.32 12.44
CA ALA A 113 -3.24 -1.67 12.95
C ALA A 113 -3.04 -2.72 11.87
N SER A 114 -3.51 -2.45 10.66
CA SER A 114 -3.33 -3.34 9.52
C SER A 114 -1.85 -3.48 9.15
N ILE A 115 -1.11 -2.37 9.13
CA ILE A 115 0.33 -2.39 8.86
C ILE A 115 1.06 -3.26 9.90
N LYS A 116 0.72 -3.10 11.16
CA LYS A 116 1.32 -3.89 12.22
C LYS A 116 1.10 -5.39 12.01
N ARG A 117 -0.13 -5.78 11.69
CA ARG A 117 -0.44 -7.18 11.40
C ARG A 117 0.32 -7.68 10.16
N ALA A 118 0.45 -6.83 9.14
CA ALA A 118 1.18 -7.20 7.93
C ALA A 118 2.66 -7.45 8.22
N LEU A 119 3.25 -6.64 9.06
CA LEU A 119 4.65 -6.81 9.45
C LEU A 119 4.87 -8.09 10.24
N GLU A 120 3.90 -8.56 11.00
CA GLU A 120 3.97 -9.82 11.73
C GLU A 120 3.95 -11.03 10.82
N LYS A 121 3.45 -10.89 9.59
CA LYS A 121 3.45 -11.97 8.60
C LYS A 121 4.79 -12.16 7.93
N GLN A 122 5.67 -11.18 8.03
CA GLN A 122 7.00 -11.26 7.41
C GLN A 122 7.89 -12.15 8.25
N VAL A 123 8.43 -13.15 7.62
CA VAL A 123 9.29 -14.12 8.30
C VAL A 123 10.68 -14.10 7.71
#